data_a9d58a8e572db1fa20c94b60a1648591
#
_entry.id   a9d58a8e572db1fa20c94b60a1648591
#
_cell.length_a   1.000
_cell.length_b   1.000
_cell.length_c   1.000
_cell.angle_alpha   90.00
_cell.angle_beta   90.00
_cell.angle_gamma   90.00
#
_symmetry.space_group_name_H-M   'P 1'
#
loop_
_entity.id
_entity.type
_entity.pdbx_description
1 polymer ?
#
loop_
_entity_poly.entity_id
_entity_poly.type
_entity_poly.pdbx_seq_one_letter_code
_entity_poly.pdbx_strand_id
1 'polypeptide(L)'
;MDKNETYRYPVALTIAGSDSGGGAGIQADIKTFSSLGVFGASAITAITAQNTQGVRGIQAISPEILRGQIEAILEDFIVDAVKIGMLHNKDAVKVVSETLSSFQQTSIILDPVMISTSGSKLLEDDAIRTIIDELFPKATLLTPNIPETEYLSGIKINNEADILLAARKLQEKGCNALLIKGGHIPGVETVDRLFIN
;
A
#
# COMPACT_ATOMS: atom_id res chain seq x y z
N MET A 1 5.94 25.37 30.13
CA MET A 1 5.02 24.70 29.22
C MET A 1 4.06 25.74 28.70
N ASP A 2 4.18 26.08 27.44
CA ASP A 2 3.32 27.09 26.78
C ASP A 2 1.91 26.54 26.69
N LYS A 3 0.92 27.21 27.28
CA LYS A 3 -0.46 26.76 27.40
C LYS A 3 -1.26 26.86 26.07
N ASN A 4 -0.60 27.19 24.96
CA ASN A 4 -1.21 27.43 23.66
C ASN A 4 -0.77 26.45 22.56
N GLU A 5 -0.03 25.38 22.83
CA GLU A 5 0.17 24.32 21.87
C GLU A 5 -1.06 23.44 21.81
N THR A 6 -1.89 23.63 20.80
CA THR A 6 -2.95 22.71 20.43
C THR A 6 -2.30 21.43 19.89
N TYR A 7 -2.22 20.40 20.73
CA TYR A 7 -1.79 19.07 20.30
C TYR A 7 -2.90 18.46 19.43
N ARG A 8 -2.57 18.08 18.18
CA ARG A 8 -3.47 17.25 17.36
C ARG A 8 -2.87 15.86 17.19
N TYR A 9 -3.71 14.85 17.17
CA TYR A 9 -3.27 13.51 16.80
C TYR A 9 -2.88 13.49 15.32
N PRO A 10 -1.80 12.79 14.92
CA PRO A 10 -1.54 12.53 13.53
C PRO A 10 -2.66 11.68 12.93
N VAL A 11 -3.01 11.95 11.67
CA VAL A 11 -4.08 11.26 10.94
C VAL A 11 -3.47 10.50 9.77
N ALA A 12 -3.76 9.20 9.67
CA ALA A 12 -3.39 8.38 8.53
C ALA A 12 -4.63 7.80 7.83
N LEU A 13 -4.65 7.90 6.50
CA LEU A 13 -5.67 7.27 5.67
C LEU A 13 -5.13 5.96 5.10
N THR A 14 -5.80 4.84 5.34
CA THR A 14 -5.56 3.62 4.58
C THR A 14 -6.54 3.47 3.43
N ILE A 15 -6.01 3.18 2.23
CA ILE A 15 -6.80 2.87 1.02
C ILE A 15 -6.47 1.43 0.64
N ALA A 16 -7.34 0.49 1.00
CA ALA A 16 -7.07 -0.94 0.81
C ALA A 16 -8.35 -1.78 0.85
N GLY A 17 -8.21 -3.07 0.58
CA GLY A 17 -9.28 -4.03 0.77
C GLY A 17 -9.63 -4.26 2.24
N SER A 18 -10.87 -4.69 2.49
CA SER A 18 -11.34 -5.08 3.81
C SER A 18 -11.17 -6.58 3.99
N ASP A 19 -10.41 -7.01 5.01
CA ASP A 19 -10.26 -8.41 5.43
C ASP A 19 -11.22 -8.74 6.57
N SER A 20 -12.23 -9.58 6.31
CA SER A 20 -13.18 -10.03 7.34
C SER A 20 -12.52 -10.80 8.49
N GLY A 21 -11.36 -11.44 8.26
CA GLY A 21 -10.55 -12.11 9.29
C GLY A 21 -9.77 -11.14 10.18
N GLY A 22 -9.61 -9.89 9.74
CA GLY A 22 -9.00 -8.80 10.51
C GLY A 22 -7.49 -8.87 10.67
N GLY A 23 -6.81 -9.75 9.91
CA GLY A 23 -5.34 -9.94 9.94
C GLY A 23 -4.58 -9.15 8.88
N ALA A 24 -5.30 -8.61 7.88
CA ALA A 24 -4.74 -7.86 6.77
C ALA A 24 -5.65 -6.65 6.43
N GLY A 25 -5.37 -5.97 5.31
CA GLY A 25 -6.16 -4.89 4.77
C GLY A 25 -6.38 -3.74 5.75
N ILE A 26 -7.46 -3.00 5.55
CA ILE A 26 -7.77 -1.84 6.40
C ILE A 26 -7.85 -2.18 7.89
N GLN A 27 -8.28 -3.39 8.25
CA GLN A 27 -8.40 -3.79 9.65
C GLN A 27 -7.05 -3.90 10.35
N ALA A 28 -6.04 -4.46 9.68
CA ALA A 28 -4.68 -4.50 10.20
C ALA A 28 -4.06 -3.10 10.27
N ASP A 29 -4.29 -2.28 9.24
CA ASP A 29 -3.78 -0.91 9.17
C ASP A 29 -4.34 -0.06 10.31
N ILE A 30 -5.68 -0.04 10.52
CA ILE A 30 -6.32 0.74 11.58
C ILE A 30 -5.86 0.28 12.98
N LYS A 31 -5.72 -1.03 13.21
CA LYS A 31 -5.18 -1.56 14.47
C LYS A 31 -3.77 -1.07 14.71
N THR A 32 -2.93 -1.06 13.67
CA THR A 32 -1.55 -0.58 13.74
C THR A 32 -1.51 0.92 14.02
N PHE A 33 -2.27 1.72 13.28
CA PHE A 33 -2.37 3.16 13.50
C PHE A 33 -2.79 3.47 14.94
N SER A 34 -3.85 2.83 15.42
CA SER A 34 -4.36 3.02 16.79
C SER A 34 -3.32 2.64 17.85
N SER A 35 -2.56 1.55 17.64
CA SER A 35 -1.52 1.12 18.58
C SER A 35 -0.34 2.09 18.66
N LEU A 36 -0.14 2.90 17.63
CA LEU A 36 0.90 3.93 17.54
C LEU A 36 0.40 5.34 17.91
N GLY A 37 -0.85 5.48 18.38
CA GLY A 37 -1.43 6.78 18.73
C GLY A 37 -1.79 7.65 17.53
N VAL A 38 -2.01 7.02 16.36
CA VAL A 38 -2.43 7.68 15.12
C VAL A 38 -3.92 7.47 14.90
N PHE A 39 -4.65 8.53 14.56
CA PHE A 39 -6.05 8.40 14.14
C PHE A 39 -6.11 7.78 12.75
N GLY A 40 -6.75 6.61 12.64
CA GLY A 40 -6.86 5.86 11.39
C GLY A 40 -8.20 6.10 10.68
N ALA A 41 -8.16 6.73 9.51
CA ALA A 41 -9.27 6.76 8.56
C ALA A 41 -9.10 5.68 7.48
N SER A 42 -10.17 5.32 6.77
CA SER A 42 -10.12 4.28 5.74
C SER A 42 -10.99 4.56 4.53
N ALA A 43 -10.49 4.18 3.34
CA ALA A 43 -11.26 4.04 2.11
C ALA A 43 -11.13 2.60 1.60
N ILE A 44 -12.24 1.92 1.41
CA ILE A 44 -12.29 0.49 1.06
C ILE A 44 -12.30 0.34 -0.46
N THR A 45 -11.36 -0.43 -1.00
CA THR A 45 -11.26 -0.73 -2.44
C THR A 45 -12.06 -1.96 -2.84
N ALA A 46 -12.11 -2.96 -1.96
CA ALA A 46 -12.88 -4.18 -2.13
C ALA A 46 -13.21 -4.80 -0.76
N ILE A 47 -14.29 -5.52 -0.69
CA ILE A 47 -14.66 -6.34 0.48
C ILE A 47 -14.28 -7.78 0.18
N THR A 48 -13.59 -8.45 1.10
CA THR A 48 -13.27 -9.87 0.97
C THR A 48 -14.02 -10.73 1.98
N ALA A 49 -14.46 -11.90 1.54
CA ALA A 49 -14.83 -13.01 2.42
C ALA A 49 -13.57 -13.82 2.70
N GLN A 50 -12.84 -13.46 3.74
CA GLN A 50 -11.49 -13.95 4.02
C GLN A 50 -11.35 -14.40 5.48
N ASN A 51 -10.52 -15.41 5.70
CA ASN A 51 -10.05 -15.86 7.00
C ASN A 51 -8.61 -16.37 6.90
N THR A 52 -8.08 -17.00 7.98
CA THR A 52 -6.71 -17.55 8.00
C THR A 52 -6.46 -18.68 7.03
N GLN A 53 -7.51 -19.27 6.44
CA GLN A 53 -7.42 -20.35 5.44
C GLN A 53 -7.36 -19.81 4.00
N GLY A 54 -7.77 -18.56 3.78
CA GLY A 54 -7.73 -17.93 2.46
C GLY A 54 -8.90 -17.01 2.15
N VAL A 55 -8.90 -16.55 0.90
CA VAL A 55 -9.93 -15.67 0.32
C VAL A 55 -10.94 -16.52 -0.44
N ARG A 56 -12.23 -16.43 -0.04
CA ARG A 56 -13.34 -17.16 -0.65
C ARG A 56 -14.10 -16.34 -1.69
N GLY A 57 -14.05 -15.02 -1.60
CA GLY A 57 -14.72 -14.10 -2.52
C GLY A 57 -14.23 -12.68 -2.36
N ILE A 58 -14.30 -11.92 -3.45
CA ILE A 58 -13.91 -10.50 -3.50
C ILE A 58 -15.05 -9.74 -4.18
N GLN A 59 -15.48 -8.65 -3.57
CA GLN A 59 -16.43 -7.69 -4.14
C GLN A 59 -15.74 -6.34 -4.26
N ALA A 60 -15.45 -5.91 -5.47
CA ALA A 60 -14.91 -4.57 -5.73
C ALA A 60 -15.92 -3.48 -5.32
N ILE A 61 -15.42 -2.38 -4.78
CA ILE A 61 -16.21 -1.16 -4.59
C ILE A 61 -16.23 -0.38 -5.90
N SER A 62 -17.37 0.24 -6.23
CA SER A 62 -17.47 1.03 -7.46
C SER A 62 -16.52 2.24 -7.43
N PRO A 63 -16.00 2.66 -8.59
CA PRO A 63 -15.12 3.83 -8.70
C PRO A 63 -15.69 5.10 -8.04
N GLU A 64 -17.00 5.34 -8.18
CA GLU A 64 -17.69 6.50 -7.63
C GLU A 64 -17.70 6.47 -6.10
N ILE A 65 -17.98 5.32 -5.51
CA ILE A 65 -18.00 5.17 -4.03
C ILE A 65 -16.57 5.22 -3.48
N LEU A 66 -15.59 4.62 -4.16
CA LEU A 66 -14.20 4.70 -3.74
C LEU A 66 -13.70 6.16 -3.74
N ARG A 67 -13.98 6.91 -4.80
CA ARG A 67 -13.68 8.34 -4.89
C ARG A 67 -14.33 9.11 -3.74
N GLY A 68 -15.64 8.94 -3.54
CA GLY A 68 -16.38 9.62 -2.49
C GLY A 68 -15.86 9.31 -1.08
N GLN A 69 -15.38 8.09 -0.81
CA GLN A 69 -14.75 7.75 0.48
C GLN A 69 -13.46 8.56 0.70
N ILE A 70 -12.59 8.65 -0.34
CA ILE A 70 -11.32 9.37 -0.24
C ILE A 70 -11.58 10.87 -0.09
N GLU A 71 -12.45 11.43 -0.92
CA GLU A 71 -12.82 12.86 -0.88
C GLU A 71 -13.40 13.25 0.47
N ALA A 72 -14.36 12.48 1.00
CA ALA A 72 -14.99 12.74 2.30
C ALA A 72 -13.96 12.85 3.45
N ILE A 73 -12.88 12.07 3.40
CA ILE A 73 -11.82 12.15 4.40
C ILE A 73 -10.88 13.34 4.13
N LEU A 74 -10.45 13.55 2.89
CA LEU A 74 -9.50 14.59 2.56
C LEU A 74 -10.10 16.00 2.62
N GLU A 75 -11.42 16.14 2.52
CA GLU A 75 -12.14 17.40 2.69
C GLU A 75 -12.30 17.81 4.16
N ASP A 76 -12.39 16.84 5.08
CA ASP A 76 -12.66 17.09 6.50
C ASP A 76 -11.39 17.01 7.37
N PHE A 77 -10.46 16.11 7.05
CA PHE A 77 -9.26 15.83 7.86
C PHE A 77 -8.00 16.40 7.21
N ILE A 78 -7.10 16.93 8.07
CA ILE A 78 -5.70 17.13 7.67
C ILE A 78 -5.00 15.78 7.78
N VAL A 79 -4.90 15.06 6.65
CA VAL A 79 -4.26 13.75 6.57
C VAL A 79 -2.74 13.91 6.44
N ASP A 80 -1.99 13.35 7.39
CA ASP A 80 -0.53 13.45 7.44
C ASP A 80 0.16 12.44 6.52
N ALA A 81 -0.45 11.25 6.36
CA ALA A 81 0.05 10.21 5.47
C ALA A 81 -1.07 9.33 4.92
N VAL A 82 -0.85 8.81 3.71
CA VAL A 82 -1.72 7.82 3.09
C VAL A 82 -0.96 6.51 2.91
N LYS A 83 -1.53 5.41 3.38
CA LYS A 83 -1.07 4.05 3.07
C LYS A 83 -1.98 3.44 2.03
N ILE A 84 -1.41 2.99 0.92
CA ILE A 84 -2.12 2.26 -0.14
C ILE A 84 -1.74 0.79 -0.02
N GLY A 85 -2.75 -0.08 0.05
CA GLY A 85 -2.59 -1.54 0.00
C GLY A 85 -3.22 -2.15 -1.25
N MET A 86 -4.01 -3.22 -1.09
CA MET A 86 -4.67 -3.90 -2.21
C MET A 86 -5.69 -3.01 -2.91
N LEU A 87 -5.51 -2.78 -4.21
CA LEU A 87 -6.40 -1.96 -5.05
C LEU A 87 -7.35 -2.78 -5.93
N HIS A 88 -7.07 -4.08 -6.11
CA HIS A 88 -7.84 -5.07 -6.84
C HIS A 88 -7.83 -4.88 -8.35
N ASN A 89 -8.28 -3.76 -8.92
CA ASN A 89 -8.43 -3.56 -10.36
C ASN A 89 -7.91 -2.18 -10.82
N LYS A 90 -7.80 -2.02 -12.13
CA LYS A 90 -7.27 -0.83 -12.79
C LYS A 90 -8.08 0.45 -12.49
N ASP A 91 -9.40 0.34 -12.39
CA ASP A 91 -10.25 1.51 -12.16
C ASP A 91 -10.04 2.07 -10.75
N ALA A 92 -9.88 1.20 -9.75
CA ALA A 92 -9.51 1.62 -8.40
C ALA A 92 -8.14 2.33 -8.37
N VAL A 93 -7.13 1.82 -9.12
CA VAL A 93 -5.81 2.46 -9.22
C VAL A 93 -5.94 3.88 -9.76
N LYS A 94 -6.68 4.07 -10.85
CA LYS A 94 -6.89 5.39 -11.47
C LYS A 94 -7.61 6.35 -10.52
N VAL A 95 -8.70 5.92 -9.91
CA VAL A 95 -9.45 6.73 -8.96
C VAL A 95 -8.55 7.20 -7.81
N VAL A 96 -7.77 6.30 -7.22
CA VAL A 96 -6.83 6.64 -6.13
C VAL A 96 -5.79 7.63 -6.61
N SER A 97 -5.15 7.38 -7.76
CA SER A 97 -4.12 8.25 -8.33
C SER A 97 -4.63 9.66 -8.61
N GLU A 98 -5.80 9.79 -9.26
CA GLU A 98 -6.43 11.06 -9.60
C GLU A 98 -6.86 11.83 -8.35
N THR A 99 -7.53 11.16 -7.41
CA THR A 99 -8.06 11.82 -6.21
C THR A 99 -6.93 12.31 -5.32
N LEU A 100 -5.90 11.49 -5.04
CA LEU A 100 -4.76 11.93 -4.24
C LEU A 100 -4.00 13.09 -4.89
N SER A 101 -3.93 13.14 -6.22
CA SER A 101 -3.30 14.25 -6.94
C SER A 101 -4.12 15.53 -6.83
N SER A 102 -5.44 15.47 -6.89
CA SER A 102 -6.31 16.66 -6.79
C SER A 102 -6.25 17.31 -5.41
N PHE A 103 -6.00 16.53 -4.35
CA PHE A 103 -5.78 17.01 -2.99
C PHE A 103 -4.30 17.28 -2.66
N GLN A 104 -3.38 17.17 -3.64
CA GLN A 104 -1.94 17.39 -3.50
C GLN A 104 -1.30 16.55 -2.37
N GLN A 105 -1.83 15.35 -2.14
CA GLN A 105 -1.30 14.46 -1.10
C GLN A 105 0.09 13.96 -1.48
N THR A 106 1.08 14.17 -0.62
CA THR A 106 2.49 13.90 -0.90
C THR A 106 3.11 12.79 -0.05
N SER A 107 2.60 12.52 1.15
CA SER A 107 3.10 11.45 2.02
C SER A 107 2.38 10.14 1.72
N ILE A 108 2.82 9.42 0.67
CA ILE A 108 2.17 8.20 0.18
C ILE A 108 3.10 7.00 0.37
N ILE A 109 2.65 6.01 1.15
CA ILE A 109 3.29 4.71 1.30
C ILE A 109 2.50 3.69 0.48
N LEU A 110 3.15 3.09 -0.52
CA LEU A 110 2.53 2.10 -1.42
C LEU A 110 3.04 0.70 -1.09
N ASP A 111 2.16 -0.16 -0.59
CA ASP A 111 2.40 -1.60 -0.47
C ASP A 111 1.75 -2.29 -1.68
N PRO A 112 2.53 -2.79 -2.66
CA PRO A 112 2.01 -3.28 -3.93
C PRO A 112 1.47 -4.72 -3.80
N VAL A 113 0.44 -4.90 -2.98
CA VAL A 113 -0.14 -6.21 -2.67
C VAL A 113 -0.75 -6.85 -3.91
N MET A 114 -0.12 -7.91 -4.43
CA MET A 114 -0.54 -8.64 -5.61
C MET A 114 -1.20 -9.98 -5.29
N ILE A 115 -0.67 -10.67 -4.28
CA ILE A 115 -1.07 -12.02 -3.90
C ILE A 115 -1.27 -12.07 -2.38
N SER A 116 -2.33 -12.72 -1.90
CA SER A 116 -2.53 -12.96 -0.48
C SER A 116 -1.50 -13.94 0.07
N THR A 117 -1.31 -13.94 1.39
CA THR A 117 -0.46 -14.92 2.08
C THR A 117 -0.87 -16.37 1.79
N SER A 118 -2.16 -16.61 1.51
CA SER A 118 -2.70 -17.91 1.10
C SER A 118 -2.52 -18.24 -0.39
N GLY A 119 -1.88 -17.37 -1.19
CA GLY A 119 -1.62 -17.58 -2.62
C GLY A 119 -2.76 -17.13 -3.55
N SER A 120 -3.82 -16.55 -3.04
CA SER A 120 -4.91 -16.03 -3.89
C SER A 120 -4.47 -14.76 -4.61
N LYS A 121 -4.73 -14.67 -5.91
CA LYS A 121 -4.49 -13.45 -6.69
C LYS A 121 -5.47 -12.36 -6.25
N LEU A 122 -4.96 -11.23 -5.83
CA LEU A 122 -5.72 -10.09 -5.31
C LEU A 122 -5.78 -8.91 -6.28
N LEU A 123 -4.84 -8.86 -7.24
CA LEU A 123 -4.69 -7.78 -8.20
C LEU A 123 -4.79 -8.32 -9.63
N GLU A 124 -5.54 -7.64 -10.48
CA GLU A 124 -5.67 -7.96 -11.90
C GLU A 124 -4.38 -7.55 -12.66
N ASP A 125 -4.04 -8.27 -13.75
CA ASP A 125 -2.77 -8.08 -14.47
C ASP A 125 -2.62 -6.68 -15.11
N ASP A 126 -3.72 -6.10 -15.60
CA ASP A 126 -3.72 -4.75 -16.17
C ASP A 126 -3.60 -3.64 -15.11
N ALA A 127 -4.02 -3.91 -13.88
CA ALA A 127 -3.86 -3.01 -12.75
C ALA A 127 -2.38 -2.82 -12.36
N ILE A 128 -1.54 -3.86 -12.51
CA ILE A 128 -0.12 -3.79 -12.15
C ILE A 128 0.61 -2.74 -12.97
N ARG A 129 0.38 -2.72 -14.29
CA ARG A 129 0.99 -1.69 -15.15
C ARG A 129 0.52 -0.29 -14.74
N THR A 130 -0.77 -0.14 -14.46
CA THR A 130 -1.33 1.14 -14.03
C THR A 130 -0.76 1.59 -12.70
N ILE A 131 -0.50 0.70 -11.75
CA ILE A 131 0.21 1.02 -10.49
C ILE A 131 1.61 1.56 -10.77
N ILE A 132 2.37 0.91 -11.66
CA ILE A 132 3.72 1.35 -12.02
C ILE A 132 3.67 2.75 -12.66
N ASP A 133 2.77 2.95 -13.61
CA ASP A 133 2.71 4.20 -14.39
C ASP A 133 2.15 5.36 -13.55
N GLU A 134 1.17 5.11 -12.68
CA GLU A 134 0.39 6.14 -12.00
C GLU A 134 0.78 6.39 -10.54
N LEU A 135 1.16 5.34 -9.81
CA LEU A 135 1.39 5.44 -8.35
C LEU A 135 2.87 5.40 -7.95
N PHE A 136 3.75 4.71 -8.70
CA PHE A 136 5.18 4.69 -8.38
C PHE A 136 5.80 6.09 -8.31
N PRO A 137 5.55 6.98 -9.29
CA PRO A 137 6.12 8.34 -9.25
C PRO A 137 5.58 9.21 -8.11
N LYS A 138 4.41 8.85 -7.56
CA LYS A 138 3.75 9.58 -6.46
C LYS A 138 4.10 9.03 -5.08
N ALA A 139 4.56 7.77 -5.02
CA ALA A 139 4.88 7.12 -3.76
C ALA A 139 6.15 7.72 -3.14
N THR A 140 6.04 8.14 -1.88
CA THR A 140 7.20 8.50 -1.06
C THR A 140 8.03 7.27 -0.73
N LEU A 141 7.35 6.14 -0.48
CA LEU A 141 7.95 4.86 -0.16
C LEU A 141 7.15 3.71 -0.79
N LEU A 142 7.84 2.83 -1.50
CA LEU A 142 7.32 1.55 -1.96
C LEU A 142 7.80 0.43 -1.04
N THR A 143 6.92 -0.51 -0.63
CA THR A 143 7.25 -1.55 0.37
C THR A 143 6.98 -2.98 -0.13
N PRO A 144 7.58 -3.44 -1.25
CA PRO A 144 7.36 -4.78 -1.75
C PRO A 144 8.06 -5.85 -0.90
N ASN A 145 7.49 -7.04 -0.86
CA ASN A 145 8.21 -8.25 -0.45
C ASN A 145 9.08 -8.80 -1.60
N ILE A 146 9.85 -9.88 -1.32
CA ILE A 146 10.74 -10.48 -2.34
C ILE A 146 9.97 -10.96 -3.59
N PRO A 147 8.88 -11.75 -3.49
CA PRO A 147 8.11 -12.14 -4.68
C PRO A 147 7.56 -10.94 -5.48
N GLU A 148 7.07 -9.92 -4.81
CA GLU A 148 6.59 -8.68 -5.44
C GLU A 148 7.75 -7.93 -6.13
N THR A 149 8.91 -7.86 -5.48
CA THR A 149 10.11 -7.26 -6.05
C THR A 149 10.56 -8.00 -7.30
N GLU A 150 10.61 -9.32 -7.28
CA GLU A 150 10.94 -10.15 -8.45
C GLU A 150 9.97 -9.88 -9.60
N TYR A 151 8.67 -9.90 -9.32
CA TYR A 151 7.65 -9.68 -10.34
C TYR A 151 7.74 -8.28 -10.96
N LEU A 152 7.82 -7.25 -10.13
CA LEU A 152 7.84 -5.86 -10.56
C LEU A 152 9.13 -5.47 -11.30
N SER A 153 10.28 -6.01 -10.88
CA SER A 153 11.58 -5.75 -11.50
C SER A 153 11.88 -6.64 -12.70
N GLY A 154 11.28 -7.85 -12.75
CA GLY A 154 11.64 -8.91 -13.68
C GLY A 154 12.99 -9.56 -13.38
N ILE A 155 13.53 -9.38 -12.17
CA ILE A 155 14.80 -9.96 -11.71
C ILE A 155 14.50 -11.07 -10.71
N LYS A 156 14.99 -12.27 -10.96
CA LYS A 156 14.97 -13.36 -9.99
C LYS A 156 16.00 -13.11 -8.90
N ILE A 157 15.60 -13.18 -7.64
CA ILE A 157 16.45 -12.86 -6.49
C ILE A 157 16.98 -14.16 -5.87
N ASN A 158 18.30 -14.38 -5.98
CA ASN A 158 19.01 -15.51 -5.40
C ASN A 158 20.08 -15.08 -4.40
N ASN A 159 20.51 -13.82 -4.46
CA ASN A 159 21.59 -13.28 -3.65
C ASN A 159 21.44 -11.75 -3.49
N GLU A 160 22.32 -11.14 -2.71
CA GLU A 160 22.31 -9.72 -2.42
C GLU A 160 22.49 -8.84 -3.65
N ALA A 161 23.32 -9.26 -4.62
CA ALA A 161 23.55 -8.50 -5.85
C ALA A 161 22.27 -8.42 -6.70
N ASP A 162 21.44 -9.47 -6.72
CA ASP A 162 20.16 -9.48 -7.42
C ASP A 162 19.18 -8.51 -6.77
N ILE A 163 19.20 -8.38 -5.44
CA ILE A 163 18.36 -7.40 -4.70
C ILE A 163 18.74 -5.97 -5.11
N LEU A 164 20.04 -5.66 -5.16
CA LEU A 164 20.53 -4.35 -5.58
C LEU A 164 20.13 -4.04 -7.03
N LEU A 165 20.22 -5.02 -7.93
CA LEU A 165 19.80 -4.86 -9.31
C LEU A 165 18.30 -4.64 -9.45
N ALA A 166 17.51 -5.41 -8.71
CA ALA A 166 16.04 -5.27 -8.67
C ALA A 166 15.63 -3.89 -8.13
N ALA A 167 16.28 -3.44 -7.04
CA ALA A 167 16.02 -2.13 -6.46
C ALA A 167 16.28 -1.00 -7.46
N ARG A 168 17.41 -1.01 -8.15
CA ARG A 168 17.72 -0.03 -9.20
C ARG A 168 16.67 0.00 -10.31
N LYS A 169 16.24 -1.17 -10.79
CA LYS A 169 15.19 -1.26 -11.80
C LYS A 169 13.84 -0.69 -11.33
N LEU A 170 13.50 -0.84 -10.06
CA LEU A 170 12.28 -0.24 -9.52
C LEU A 170 12.42 1.27 -9.37
N GLN A 171 13.59 1.76 -8.97
CA GLN A 171 13.88 3.19 -8.92
C GLN A 171 13.82 3.84 -10.32
N GLU A 172 14.35 3.17 -11.37
CA GLU A 172 14.22 3.60 -12.77
C GLU A 172 12.76 3.70 -13.24
N LYS A 173 11.83 2.97 -12.62
CA LYS A 173 10.39 3.06 -12.85
C LYS A 173 9.70 4.19 -12.08
N GLY A 174 10.44 5.04 -11.38
CA GLY A 174 9.95 6.23 -10.71
C GLY A 174 9.82 6.13 -9.19
N CYS A 175 10.24 5.03 -8.55
CA CYS A 175 10.20 4.92 -7.09
C CYS A 175 11.26 5.82 -6.44
N ASN A 176 10.86 6.71 -5.53
CA ASN A 176 11.79 7.59 -4.81
C ASN A 176 12.55 6.84 -3.70
N ALA A 177 11.83 6.07 -2.88
CA ALA A 177 12.40 5.21 -1.86
C ALA A 177 11.74 3.84 -1.91
N LEU A 178 12.50 2.80 -1.54
CA LEU A 178 12.09 1.41 -1.66
C LEU A 178 12.53 0.64 -0.41
N LEU A 179 11.58 0.04 0.30
CA LEU A 179 11.83 -0.89 1.40
C LEU A 179 11.48 -2.31 0.96
N ILE A 180 12.49 -3.11 0.61
CA ILE A 180 12.30 -4.52 0.26
C ILE A 180 12.22 -5.35 1.53
N LYS A 181 11.04 -5.96 1.78
CA LYS A 181 10.77 -6.82 2.95
C LYS A 181 11.42 -8.19 2.80
N GLY A 182 12.31 -8.57 3.72
CA GLY A 182 13.14 -9.78 3.62
C GLY A 182 12.51 -11.09 4.11
N GLY A 183 11.27 -11.05 4.61
CA GLY A 183 10.63 -12.20 5.28
C GLY A 183 10.40 -13.46 4.43
N HIS A 184 10.74 -13.46 3.14
CA HIS A 184 10.61 -14.59 2.22
C HIS A 184 11.95 -15.23 1.85
N ILE A 185 13.06 -14.76 2.40
CA ILE A 185 14.39 -15.37 2.19
C ILE A 185 14.66 -16.34 3.34
N PRO A 186 14.96 -17.62 3.07
CA PRO A 186 15.37 -18.55 4.11
C PRO A 186 16.64 -18.08 4.82
N GLY A 187 16.64 -18.06 6.14
CA GLY A 187 17.81 -17.64 6.93
C GLY A 187 17.49 -17.61 8.43
N VAL A 188 18.52 -17.37 9.22
CA VAL A 188 18.41 -17.22 10.68
C VAL A 188 17.85 -15.83 11.05
N GLU A 189 18.06 -14.85 10.17
CA GLU A 189 17.61 -13.47 10.34
C GLU A 189 16.74 -13.02 9.18
N THR A 190 15.75 -12.19 9.47
CA THR A 190 14.97 -11.46 8.47
C THR A 190 15.56 -10.07 8.34
N VAL A 191 15.98 -9.70 7.13
CA VAL A 191 16.60 -8.40 6.86
C VAL A 191 15.78 -7.63 5.86
N ASP A 192 15.19 -6.51 6.29
CA ASP A 192 14.56 -5.53 5.42
C ASP A 192 15.63 -4.55 4.90
N ARG A 193 15.50 -4.12 3.64
CA ARG A 193 16.50 -3.28 2.97
C ARG A 193 15.87 -2.01 2.43
N LEU A 194 16.36 -0.87 2.92
CA LEU A 194 15.91 0.45 2.49
C LEU A 194 16.88 1.03 1.44
N PHE A 195 16.34 1.42 0.28
CA PHE A 195 17.04 2.12 -0.79
C PHE A 195 16.42 3.50 -0.96
N ILE A 196 17.25 4.54 -0.96
CA ILE A 196 16.85 5.94 -1.12
C ILE A 196 17.67 6.51 -2.28
N ASN A 197 17.04 7.26 -3.18
CA ASN A 197 17.71 8.00 -4.26
C ASN A 197 18.46 9.22 -3.72
#